data_4b9796673e8fdf3dea43c3f8a9dc6c90
#
_entry.id   4b9796673e8fdf3dea43c3f8a9dc6c90
#
_cell.length_a   1.000
_cell.length_b   1.000
_cell.length_c   1.000
_cell.angle_alpha   90.00
_cell.angle_beta   90.00
_cell.angle_gamma   90.00
#
_symmetry.space_group_name_H-M   'P 1'
#
loop_
_entity.id
_entity.type
_entity.pdbx_description
1 polymer ?
#
loop_
_entity_poly.entity_id
_entity_poly.type
_entity_poly.pdbx_seq_one_letter_code
_entity_poly.pdbx_strand_id
1 'polypeptide(L)'
;MSKLTGKVAVVTGASKGIGAGIAKALGAEGASVVVNYVSGKSGADQVVKDITERGGKAIAVKADVSRAADAQALVDDTIKAFGRLDVLVNNSGVYEFAPLEGITEDSFHRMFNVNVLGLLLVTQAAAKHLPEGGSVINIGSVVSRSTPANSAVYTATKGAVDAITGVLSRELGPRKIRVNALNPGMIETEGSKAADIIGSDFEKAIVAQTPFGRVGQPDEIADIAVFLASKESRWLTGETLIASGGLR
;
A
#
# COMPACT_ATOMS: atom_id res chain seq x y z
N MET A 1 -7.08 -13.37 20.19
CA MET A 1 -8.21 -13.35 19.24
C MET A 1 -7.76 -12.63 17.99
N SER A 2 -8.03 -13.17 16.81
CA SER A 2 -7.68 -12.54 15.54
C SER A 2 -8.42 -11.21 15.37
N LYS A 3 -7.71 -10.13 15.03
CA LYS A 3 -8.24 -8.75 15.00
C LYS A 3 -9.20 -8.46 13.85
N LEU A 4 -9.14 -9.29 12.78
CA LEU A 4 -9.83 -9.07 11.51
C LEU A 4 -10.75 -10.25 11.10
N THR A 5 -11.12 -11.10 12.04
CA THR A 5 -12.02 -12.23 11.76
C THR A 5 -13.31 -11.76 11.09
N GLY A 6 -13.66 -12.37 9.94
CA GLY A 6 -14.84 -12.04 9.16
C GLY A 6 -14.76 -10.76 8.34
N LYS A 7 -13.59 -10.11 8.28
CA LYS A 7 -13.31 -8.96 7.42
C LYS A 7 -12.79 -9.40 6.07
N VAL A 8 -13.00 -8.57 5.06
CA VAL A 8 -12.44 -8.76 3.71
C VAL A 8 -11.54 -7.58 3.40
N ALA A 9 -10.33 -7.88 2.94
CA ALA A 9 -9.32 -6.89 2.58
C ALA A 9 -8.89 -7.03 1.12
N VAL A 10 -8.75 -5.91 0.43
CA VAL A 10 -8.06 -5.81 -0.87
C VAL A 10 -6.70 -5.17 -0.63
N VAL A 11 -5.63 -5.78 -1.14
CA VAL A 11 -4.29 -5.21 -1.14
C VAL A 11 -3.81 -5.08 -2.58
N THR A 12 -3.62 -3.84 -3.05
CA THR A 12 -3.15 -3.61 -4.42
C THR A 12 -1.64 -3.79 -4.52
N GLY A 13 -1.16 -4.33 -5.67
CA GLY A 13 0.26 -4.58 -5.88
C GLY A 13 0.87 -5.55 -4.86
N ALA A 14 0.13 -6.60 -4.49
CA ALA A 14 0.45 -7.49 -3.37
C ALA A 14 1.20 -8.76 -3.78
N SER A 15 1.75 -8.84 -4.99
CA SER A 15 2.51 -10.01 -5.46
C SER A 15 3.90 -10.14 -4.85
N LYS A 16 4.44 -9.09 -4.24
CA LYS A 16 5.78 -9.05 -3.61
C LYS A 16 5.91 -7.88 -2.61
N GLY A 17 7.04 -7.84 -1.90
CA GLY A 17 7.45 -6.71 -1.07
C GLY A 17 6.46 -6.37 0.06
N ILE A 18 6.27 -5.07 0.30
CA ILE A 18 5.40 -4.55 1.36
C ILE A 18 3.96 -5.05 1.20
N GLY A 19 3.42 -5.01 -0.02
CA GLY A 19 2.04 -5.47 -0.28
C GLY A 19 1.83 -6.95 0.04
N ALA A 20 2.81 -7.81 -0.29
CA ALA A 20 2.77 -9.23 0.05
C ALA A 20 2.85 -9.44 1.58
N GLY A 21 3.72 -8.70 2.27
CA GLY A 21 3.81 -8.71 3.74
C GLY A 21 2.47 -8.33 4.37
N ILE A 22 1.87 -7.23 3.93
CA ILE A 22 0.57 -6.76 4.42
C ILE A 22 -0.53 -7.79 4.15
N ALA A 23 -0.61 -8.34 2.93
CA ALA A 23 -1.62 -9.34 2.58
C ALA A 23 -1.54 -10.59 3.49
N LYS A 24 -0.33 -11.09 3.73
CA LYS A 24 -0.09 -12.23 4.62
C LYS A 24 -0.45 -11.93 6.08
N ALA A 25 -0.09 -10.75 6.58
CA ALA A 25 -0.41 -10.35 7.95
C ALA A 25 -1.92 -10.16 8.17
N LEU A 26 -2.63 -9.52 7.23
CA LEU A 26 -4.09 -9.39 7.30
C LEU A 26 -4.77 -10.77 7.27
N GLY A 27 -4.26 -11.71 6.45
CA GLY A 27 -4.75 -13.09 6.42
C GLY A 27 -4.51 -13.83 7.74
N ALA A 28 -3.34 -13.68 8.35
CA ALA A 28 -3.00 -14.27 9.65
C ALA A 28 -3.91 -13.74 10.77
N GLU A 29 -4.37 -12.50 10.66
CA GLU A 29 -5.35 -11.88 11.58
C GLU A 29 -6.81 -12.21 11.24
N GLY A 30 -7.04 -13.18 10.33
CA GLY A 30 -8.37 -13.75 10.05
C GLY A 30 -9.18 -13.02 8.97
N ALA A 31 -8.58 -12.09 8.22
CA ALA A 31 -9.23 -11.51 7.06
C ALA A 31 -9.23 -12.47 5.86
N SER A 32 -10.28 -12.39 5.03
CA SER A 32 -10.22 -12.92 3.66
C SER A 32 -9.54 -11.87 2.78
N VAL A 33 -8.52 -12.27 2.00
CA VAL A 33 -7.64 -11.32 1.32
C VAL A 33 -7.72 -11.46 -0.21
N VAL A 34 -7.89 -10.34 -0.89
CA VAL A 34 -7.68 -10.23 -2.34
C VAL A 34 -6.28 -9.69 -2.59
N VAL A 35 -5.45 -10.51 -3.20
CA VAL A 35 -4.08 -10.23 -3.61
C VAL A 35 -4.10 -9.71 -5.04
N ASN A 36 -4.08 -8.38 -5.22
CA ASN A 36 -4.06 -7.81 -6.55
C ASN A 36 -2.65 -7.79 -7.14
N TYR A 37 -2.55 -8.03 -8.44
CA TYR A 37 -1.32 -7.95 -9.21
C TYR A 37 -1.58 -7.48 -10.65
N VAL A 38 -0.53 -6.99 -11.34
CA VAL A 38 -0.56 -6.66 -12.78
C VAL A 38 0.18 -7.72 -13.60
N SER A 39 1.45 -7.95 -13.31
CA SER A 39 2.33 -8.86 -14.06
C SER A 39 2.90 -10.02 -13.24
N GLY A 40 2.94 -9.92 -11.94
CA GLY A 40 3.56 -10.90 -11.04
C GLY A 40 2.63 -12.04 -10.60
N LYS A 41 2.01 -12.78 -11.53
CA LYS A 41 1.05 -13.85 -11.20
C LYS A 41 1.63 -14.89 -10.25
N SER A 42 2.82 -15.40 -10.51
CA SER A 42 3.47 -16.42 -9.67
C SER A 42 3.70 -15.93 -8.23
N GLY A 43 4.09 -14.67 -8.06
CA GLY A 43 4.23 -14.06 -6.73
C GLY A 43 2.87 -13.92 -6.01
N ALA A 44 1.82 -13.51 -6.74
CA ALA A 44 0.48 -13.43 -6.16
C ALA A 44 -0.05 -14.81 -5.78
N ASP A 45 0.14 -15.83 -6.62
CA ASP A 45 -0.24 -17.22 -6.32
C ASP A 45 0.52 -17.74 -5.09
N GLN A 46 1.81 -17.39 -4.93
CA GLN A 46 2.58 -17.77 -3.74
C GLN A 46 2.03 -17.10 -2.47
N VAL A 47 1.69 -15.81 -2.53
CA VAL A 47 1.07 -15.11 -1.38
C VAL A 47 -0.28 -15.74 -1.01
N VAL A 48 -1.11 -16.08 -2.00
CA VAL A 48 -2.37 -16.80 -1.76
C VAL A 48 -2.11 -18.14 -1.09
N LYS A 49 -1.14 -18.90 -1.59
CA LYS A 49 -0.73 -20.18 -1.01
C LYS A 49 -0.27 -20.02 0.44
N ASP A 50 0.61 -19.06 0.73
CA ASP A 50 1.11 -18.78 2.09
C ASP A 50 -0.02 -18.47 3.08
N ILE A 51 -1.07 -17.76 2.63
CA ILE A 51 -2.25 -17.45 3.44
C ILE A 51 -3.11 -18.69 3.67
N THR A 52 -3.36 -19.45 2.61
CA THR A 52 -4.29 -20.60 2.68
C THR A 52 -3.70 -21.80 3.42
N GLU A 53 -2.39 -22.04 3.31
CA GLU A 53 -1.69 -23.08 4.09
C GLU A 53 -1.71 -22.81 5.60
N ARG A 54 -1.91 -21.56 6.00
CA ARG A 54 -2.10 -21.15 7.41
C ARG A 54 -3.56 -21.10 7.84
N GLY A 55 -4.48 -21.65 7.01
CA GLY A 55 -5.92 -21.72 7.30
C GLY A 55 -6.68 -20.43 6.97
N GLY A 56 -6.06 -19.43 6.37
CA GLY A 56 -6.72 -18.21 5.89
C GLY A 56 -7.44 -18.40 4.55
N LYS A 57 -8.09 -17.34 4.08
CA LYS A 57 -8.77 -17.30 2.77
C LYS A 57 -8.16 -16.20 1.91
N ALA A 58 -7.76 -16.54 0.69
CA ALA A 58 -7.25 -15.54 -0.25
C ALA A 58 -7.53 -15.94 -1.70
N ILE A 59 -7.60 -14.94 -2.57
CA ILE A 59 -7.64 -15.09 -4.02
C ILE A 59 -6.67 -14.10 -4.67
N ALA A 60 -6.13 -14.45 -5.84
CA ALA A 60 -5.34 -13.55 -6.66
C ALA A 60 -6.21 -12.94 -7.77
N VAL A 61 -6.19 -11.61 -7.91
CA VAL A 61 -6.95 -10.89 -8.94
C VAL A 61 -6.02 -10.02 -9.78
N LYS A 62 -6.02 -10.24 -11.10
CA LYS A 62 -5.27 -9.42 -12.03
C LYS A 62 -6.05 -8.15 -12.36
N ALA A 63 -5.48 -6.98 -12.06
CA ALA A 63 -6.05 -5.68 -12.42
C ALA A 63 -4.95 -4.62 -12.45
N ASP A 64 -4.96 -3.77 -13.45
CA ASP A 64 -4.12 -2.57 -13.51
C ASP A 64 -4.88 -1.41 -12.87
N VAL A 65 -4.45 -1.00 -11.68
CA VAL A 65 -5.11 0.06 -10.89
C VAL A 65 -5.19 1.39 -11.63
N SER A 66 -4.28 1.66 -12.57
CA SER A 66 -4.30 2.89 -13.38
C SER A 66 -5.44 2.96 -14.40
N ARG A 67 -6.20 1.88 -14.56
CA ARG A 67 -7.32 1.75 -15.51
C ARG A 67 -8.65 1.67 -14.75
N ALA A 68 -9.57 2.59 -15.03
CA ALA A 68 -10.84 2.66 -14.31
C ALA A 68 -11.66 1.36 -14.39
N ALA A 69 -11.69 0.70 -15.56
CA ALA A 69 -12.40 -0.56 -15.73
C ALA A 69 -11.80 -1.69 -14.88
N ASP A 70 -10.46 -1.78 -14.80
CA ASP A 70 -9.78 -2.80 -14.02
C ASP A 70 -9.93 -2.52 -12.50
N ALA A 71 -9.88 -1.25 -12.08
CA ALA A 71 -10.12 -0.86 -10.70
C ALA A 71 -11.55 -1.21 -10.24
N GLN A 72 -12.56 -1.00 -11.09
CA GLN A 72 -13.94 -1.43 -10.81
C GLN A 72 -14.01 -2.96 -10.76
N ALA A 73 -13.47 -3.66 -11.76
CA ALA A 73 -13.49 -5.13 -11.81
C ALA A 73 -12.82 -5.77 -10.59
N LEU A 74 -11.72 -5.21 -10.07
CA LEU A 74 -11.06 -5.67 -8.85
C LEU A 74 -12.02 -5.68 -7.64
N VAL A 75 -12.81 -4.62 -7.50
CA VAL A 75 -13.79 -4.51 -6.42
C VAL A 75 -14.97 -5.46 -6.66
N ASP A 76 -15.48 -5.53 -7.88
CA ASP A 76 -16.59 -6.43 -8.24
C ASP A 76 -16.22 -7.90 -8.00
N ASP A 77 -15.01 -8.32 -8.38
CA ASP A 77 -14.50 -9.67 -8.11
C ASP A 77 -14.35 -9.92 -6.61
N THR A 78 -13.96 -8.91 -5.83
CA THR A 78 -13.90 -9.00 -4.36
C THR A 78 -15.28 -9.26 -3.77
N ILE A 79 -16.28 -8.47 -4.18
CA ILE A 79 -17.65 -8.63 -3.70
C ILE A 79 -18.24 -9.97 -4.14
N LYS A 80 -17.99 -10.39 -5.37
CA LYS A 80 -18.41 -11.70 -5.89
C LYS A 80 -17.80 -12.86 -5.09
N ALA A 81 -16.52 -12.77 -4.71
CA ALA A 81 -15.82 -13.86 -4.02
C ALA A 81 -16.17 -13.92 -2.52
N PHE A 82 -16.34 -12.78 -1.85
CA PHE A 82 -16.42 -12.72 -0.38
C PHE A 82 -17.67 -12.00 0.15
N GLY A 83 -18.50 -11.41 -0.71
CA GLY A 83 -19.76 -10.77 -0.35
C GLY A 83 -19.64 -9.39 0.30
N ARG A 84 -18.41 -8.90 0.59
CA ARG A 84 -18.17 -7.63 1.27
C ARG A 84 -16.76 -7.11 1.02
N LEU A 85 -16.51 -5.86 1.41
CA LEU A 85 -15.18 -5.25 1.46
C LEU A 85 -15.10 -4.36 2.71
N ASP A 86 -14.14 -4.58 3.59
CA ASP A 86 -13.96 -3.84 4.84
C ASP A 86 -12.69 -3.01 4.88
N VAL A 87 -11.63 -3.48 4.23
CA VAL A 87 -10.30 -2.87 4.25
C VAL A 87 -9.77 -2.74 2.83
N LEU A 88 -9.37 -1.54 2.46
CA LEU A 88 -8.61 -1.29 1.24
C LEU A 88 -7.21 -0.85 1.58
N VAL A 89 -6.19 -1.53 1.03
CA VAL A 89 -4.79 -1.11 1.09
C VAL A 89 -4.34 -0.72 -0.31
N ASN A 90 -4.21 0.57 -0.56
CA ASN A 90 -3.63 1.13 -1.78
C ASN A 90 -2.11 1.08 -1.67
N ASN A 91 -1.52 -0.05 -2.08
CA ASN A 91 -0.08 -0.27 -2.03
C ASN A 91 0.58 -0.23 -3.41
N SER A 92 -0.17 -0.42 -4.51
CA SER A 92 0.40 -0.32 -5.86
C SER A 92 1.17 0.99 -6.02
N GLY A 93 2.41 0.87 -6.49
CA GLY A 93 3.25 2.04 -6.72
C GLY A 93 4.49 1.68 -7.52
N VAL A 94 4.95 2.67 -8.28
CA VAL A 94 6.21 2.63 -9.02
C VAL A 94 7.04 3.83 -8.63
N TYR A 95 8.35 3.71 -8.75
CA TYR A 95 9.30 4.79 -8.50
C TYR A 95 10.36 4.83 -9.59
N GLU A 96 10.86 6.01 -9.81
CA GLU A 96 12.00 6.28 -10.65
C GLU A 96 12.74 7.50 -10.08
N PHE A 97 14.05 7.43 -10.07
CA PHE A 97 14.91 8.53 -9.64
C PHE A 97 15.63 9.07 -10.86
N ALA A 98 15.48 10.37 -11.09
CA ALA A 98 16.14 11.07 -12.19
C ALA A 98 16.47 12.50 -11.76
N PRO A 99 17.64 13.05 -12.19
CA PRO A 99 17.90 14.46 -12.06
C PRO A 99 16.88 15.28 -12.87
N LEU A 100 16.81 16.59 -12.63
CA LEU A 100 15.82 17.47 -13.28
C LEU A 100 15.81 17.32 -14.81
N GLU A 101 17.00 17.24 -15.40
CA GLU A 101 17.19 17.13 -16.85
C GLU A 101 16.77 15.77 -17.42
N GLY A 102 16.67 14.75 -16.58
CA GLY A 102 16.29 13.38 -16.94
C GLY A 102 14.80 13.09 -16.78
N ILE A 103 14.00 14.05 -16.33
CA ILE A 103 12.54 13.87 -16.19
C ILE A 103 11.89 13.85 -17.58
N THR A 104 11.11 12.81 -17.86
CA THR A 104 10.33 12.66 -19.09
C THR A 104 8.84 12.67 -18.83
N GLU A 105 8.03 13.06 -19.83
CA GLU A 105 6.57 12.98 -19.75
C GLU A 105 6.10 11.55 -19.48
N ASP A 106 6.71 10.57 -20.12
CA ASP A 106 6.38 9.15 -19.94
C ASP A 106 6.60 8.69 -18.49
N SER A 107 7.76 9.03 -17.89
CA SER A 107 8.04 8.67 -16.49
C SER A 107 7.10 9.39 -15.53
N PHE A 108 6.79 10.67 -15.79
CA PHE A 108 5.82 11.45 -15.03
C PHE A 108 4.44 10.80 -15.07
N HIS A 109 3.90 10.57 -16.27
CA HIS A 109 2.57 9.98 -16.43
C HIS A 109 2.49 8.57 -15.85
N ARG A 110 3.52 7.74 -16.04
CA ARG A 110 3.58 6.40 -15.47
C ARG A 110 3.48 6.44 -13.95
N MET A 111 4.26 7.29 -13.29
CA MET A 111 4.25 7.40 -11.83
C MET A 111 2.93 7.98 -11.30
N PHE A 112 2.42 9.06 -11.90
CA PHE A 112 1.15 9.66 -11.46
C PHE A 112 -0.05 8.76 -11.73
N ASN A 113 -0.09 8.07 -12.88
CA ASN A 113 -1.19 7.17 -13.20
C ASN A 113 -1.28 5.98 -12.24
N VAL A 114 -0.14 5.40 -11.84
CA VAL A 114 -0.15 4.28 -10.90
C VAL A 114 -0.32 4.75 -9.45
N ASN A 115 0.51 5.71 -9.00
CA ASN A 115 0.63 6.06 -7.59
C ASN A 115 -0.52 6.96 -7.10
N VAL A 116 -1.11 7.76 -8.00
CA VAL A 116 -2.11 8.79 -7.64
C VAL A 116 -3.46 8.43 -8.25
N LEU A 117 -3.56 8.37 -9.58
CA LEU A 117 -4.83 8.06 -10.23
C LEU A 117 -5.33 6.67 -9.83
N GLY A 118 -4.45 5.66 -9.82
CA GLY A 118 -4.80 4.29 -9.42
C GLY A 118 -5.35 4.19 -8.00
N LEU A 119 -4.74 4.89 -7.05
CA LEU A 119 -5.24 5.00 -5.68
C LEU A 119 -6.66 5.57 -5.65
N LEU A 120 -6.91 6.66 -6.40
CA LEU A 120 -8.22 7.30 -6.46
C LEU A 120 -9.27 6.39 -7.10
N LEU A 121 -8.96 5.75 -8.23
CA LEU A 121 -9.89 4.87 -8.94
C LEU A 121 -10.31 3.67 -8.09
N VAL A 122 -9.35 2.99 -7.45
CA VAL A 122 -9.67 1.85 -6.58
C VAL A 122 -10.44 2.31 -5.36
N THR A 123 -10.06 3.44 -4.75
CA THR A 123 -10.81 3.98 -3.59
C THR A 123 -12.23 4.40 -3.98
N GLN A 124 -12.42 5.01 -5.15
CA GLN A 124 -13.74 5.37 -5.67
C GLN A 124 -14.66 4.14 -5.85
N ALA A 125 -14.12 3.06 -6.42
CA ALA A 125 -14.86 1.81 -6.57
C ALA A 125 -15.16 1.17 -5.19
N ALA A 126 -14.15 1.08 -4.33
CA ALA A 126 -14.26 0.47 -3.01
C ALA A 126 -15.20 1.22 -2.06
N ALA A 127 -15.21 2.56 -2.12
CA ALA A 127 -16.03 3.39 -1.24
C ALA A 127 -17.53 3.10 -1.31
N LYS A 128 -18.03 2.58 -2.44
CA LYS A 128 -19.44 2.17 -2.59
C LYS A 128 -19.81 0.99 -1.70
N HIS A 129 -18.84 0.16 -1.32
CA HIS A 129 -19.01 -1.11 -0.62
C HIS A 129 -18.47 -1.10 0.81
N LEU A 130 -17.60 -0.14 1.15
CA LEU A 130 -17.04 -0.03 2.50
C LEU A 130 -18.16 0.29 3.52
N PRO A 131 -18.30 -0.53 4.59
CA PRO A 131 -19.29 -0.31 5.65
C PRO A 131 -18.83 0.76 6.64
N GLU A 132 -19.72 1.11 7.58
CA GLU A 132 -19.32 1.82 8.80
C GLU A 132 -18.19 1.07 9.51
N GLY A 133 -17.14 1.78 9.92
CA GLY A 133 -15.92 1.22 10.51
C GLY A 133 -14.94 0.64 9.48
N GLY A 134 -15.20 0.81 8.19
CA GLY A 134 -14.27 0.48 7.11
C GLY A 134 -12.94 1.23 7.24
N SER A 135 -11.88 0.70 6.62
CA SER A 135 -10.54 1.30 6.66
C SER A 135 -9.90 1.34 5.28
N VAL A 136 -9.44 2.52 4.88
CA VAL A 136 -8.59 2.74 3.71
C VAL A 136 -7.18 3.09 4.22
N ILE A 137 -6.18 2.36 3.74
CA ILE A 137 -4.77 2.54 4.09
C ILE A 137 -4.01 2.85 2.80
N ASN A 138 -3.46 4.04 2.70
CA ASN A 138 -2.68 4.48 1.56
C ASN A 138 -1.19 4.31 1.86
N ILE A 139 -0.46 3.53 1.07
CA ILE A 139 0.98 3.38 1.24
C ILE A 139 1.69 4.56 0.58
N GLY A 140 2.10 5.48 1.43
CA GLY A 140 2.91 6.64 1.06
C GLY A 140 4.40 6.33 0.96
N SER A 141 5.22 7.26 1.44
CA SER A 141 6.66 7.07 1.63
C SER A 141 7.21 8.23 2.47
N VAL A 142 8.27 7.98 3.25
CA VAL A 142 9.03 9.02 3.95
C VAL A 142 9.56 10.09 2.99
N VAL A 143 9.72 9.79 1.70
CA VAL A 143 10.22 10.75 0.69
C VAL A 143 9.34 12.00 0.55
N SER A 144 8.05 11.93 0.92
CA SER A 144 7.18 13.12 0.98
C SER A 144 7.65 14.16 2.02
N ARG A 145 8.49 13.75 2.97
CA ARG A 145 9.06 14.61 4.02
C ARG A 145 10.55 14.83 3.84
N SER A 146 11.34 13.78 3.56
CA SER A 146 12.78 13.86 3.42
C SER A 146 13.23 14.48 2.10
N THR A 147 12.39 14.52 1.09
CA THR A 147 12.59 15.17 -0.22
C THR A 147 14.00 14.99 -0.83
N PRO A 148 14.47 13.74 -1.02
CA PRO A 148 15.82 13.49 -1.50
C PRO A 148 16.01 13.98 -2.94
N ALA A 149 17.23 14.40 -3.28
CA ALA A 149 17.57 14.80 -4.64
C ALA A 149 17.24 13.68 -5.65
N ASN A 150 17.02 14.06 -6.91
CA ASN A 150 16.66 13.16 -8.01
C ASN A 150 15.31 12.42 -7.85
N SER A 151 14.44 12.84 -6.93
CA SER A 151 13.15 12.18 -6.67
C SER A 151 11.93 13.05 -6.93
N ALA A 152 12.07 14.15 -7.67
CA ALA A 152 11.04 15.19 -7.80
C ALA A 152 9.65 14.62 -8.14
N VAL A 153 9.54 13.81 -9.19
CA VAL A 153 8.25 13.21 -9.61
C VAL A 153 7.74 12.21 -8.59
N TYR A 154 8.60 11.30 -8.13
CA TYR A 154 8.21 10.29 -7.14
C TYR A 154 7.76 10.95 -5.82
N THR A 155 8.55 11.89 -5.30
CA THR A 155 8.21 12.67 -4.10
C THR A 155 6.88 13.41 -4.27
N ALA A 156 6.64 14.03 -5.43
CA ALA A 156 5.38 14.70 -5.73
C ALA A 156 4.20 13.72 -5.67
N THR A 157 4.32 12.49 -6.22
CA THR A 157 3.25 11.49 -6.11
C THR A 157 2.97 11.11 -4.65
N LYS A 158 4.00 11.00 -3.80
CA LYS A 158 3.82 10.63 -2.39
C LYS A 158 3.30 11.80 -1.54
N GLY A 159 3.67 13.03 -1.88
CA GLY A 159 3.02 14.22 -1.33
C GLY A 159 1.54 14.31 -1.71
N ALA A 160 1.18 13.95 -2.96
CA ALA A 160 -0.21 13.86 -3.38
C ALA A 160 -0.98 12.79 -2.58
N VAL A 161 -0.38 11.62 -2.29
CA VAL A 161 -1.00 10.58 -1.44
C VAL A 161 -1.32 11.11 -0.05
N ASP A 162 -0.39 11.86 0.58
CA ASP A 162 -0.62 12.46 1.89
C ASP A 162 -1.79 13.48 1.85
N ALA A 163 -1.82 14.35 0.85
CA ALA A 163 -2.90 15.34 0.69
C ALA A 163 -4.26 14.66 0.41
N ILE A 164 -4.31 13.68 -0.49
CA ILE A 164 -5.50 12.90 -0.81
C ILE A 164 -6.05 12.19 0.43
N THR A 165 -5.17 11.63 1.26
CA THR A 165 -5.55 10.98 2.53
C THR A 165 -6.31 11.94 3.43
N GLY A 166 -5.82 13.16 3.59
CA GLY A 166 -6.50 14.21 4.36
C GLY A 166 -7.87 14.58 3.80
N VAL A 167 -7.99 14.73 2.46
CA VAL A 167 -9.27 15.03 1.81
C VAL A 167 -10.27 13.89 1.98
N LEU A 168 -9.87 12.67 1.61
CA LEU A 168 -10.77 11.51 1.66
C LEU A 168 -11.20 11.15 3.09
N SER A 169 -10.38 11.45 4.10
CA SER A 169 -10.76 11.27 5.51
C SER A 169 -11.95 12.13 5.91
N ARG A 170 -12.05 13.34 5.32
CA ARG A 170 -13.18 14.27 5.56
C ARG A 170 -14.42 13.87 4.76
N GLU A 171 -14.24 13.40 3.53
CA GLU A 171 -15.36 12.98 2.67
C GLU A 171 -16.00 11.67 3.16
N LEU A 172 -15.19 10.71 3.61
CA LEU A 172 -15.67 9.40 4.07
C LEU A 172 -15.95 9.34 5.59
N GLY A 173 -15.45 10.32 6.34
CA GLY A 173 -15.63 10.43 7.79
C GLY A 173 -17.10 10.44 8.25
N PRO A 174 -18.05 11.15 7.60
CA PRO A 174 -19.48 11.08 7.94
C PRO A 174 -20.06 9.67 7.85
N ARG A 175 -19.48 8.78 7.04
CA ARG A 175 -19.81 7.36 6.95
C ARG A 175 -19.00 6.49 7.94
N LYS A 176 -18.20 7.11 8.82
CA LYS A 176 -17.31 6.47 9.77
C LYS A 176 -16.29 5.52 9.12
N ILE A 177 -15.90 5.82 7.88
CA ILE A 177 -14.81 5.15 7.17
C ILE A 177 -13.54 5.94 7.45
N ARG A 178 -12.51 5.24 7.90
CA ARG A 178 -11.21 5.83 8.21
C ARG A 178 -10.30 5.79 6.99
N VAL A 179 -9.54 6.85 6.78
CA VAL A 179 -8.54 6.93 5.70
C VAL A 179 -7.24 7.43 6.31
N ASN A 180 -6.19 6.63 6.25
CA ASN A 180 -4.87 7.00 6.78
C ASN A 180 -3.77 6.65 5.78
N ALA A 181 -2.68 7.40 5.81
CA ALA A 181 -1.46 7.07 5.09
C ALA A 181 -0.45 6.38 6.02
N LEU A 182 0.23 5.39 5.49
CA LEU A 182 1.38 4.73 6.11
C LEU A 182 2.59 4.98 5.20
N ASN A 183 3.57 5.72 5.71
CA ASN A 183 4.74 6.18 4.98
C ASN A 183 6.00 5.42 5.43
N PRO A 184 6.36 4.31 4.75
CA PRO A 184 7.59 3.57 5.05
C PRO A 184 8.85 4.39 4.75
N GLY A 185 9.92 4.09 5.50
CA GLY A 185 11.29 4.41 5.12
C GLY A 185 11.82 3.45 4.06
N MET A 186 13.13 3.26 4.03
CA MET A 186 13.73 2.23 3.18
C MET A 186 13.43 0.84 3.74
N ILE A 187 12.78 0.00 2.92
CA ILE A 187 12.38 -1.37 3.27
C ILE A 187 13.09 -2.35 2.34
N GLU A 188 13.63 -3.41 2.93
CA GLU A 188 14.25 -4.50 2.18
C GLU A 188 13.16 -5.34 1.53
N THR A 189 13.08 -5.30 0.21
CA THR A 189 12.09 -6.03 -0.60
C THR A 189 12.76 -6.68 -1.80
N GLU A 190 12.08 -7.61 -2.45
CA GLU A 190 12.55 -8.18 -3.72
C GLU A 190 12.75 -7.07 -4.77
N GLY A 191 11.93 -6.01 -4.74
CA GLY A 191 12.06 -4.88 -5.65
C GLY A 191 13.30 -4.04 -5.38
N SER A 192 13.63 -3.75 -4.11
CA SER A 192 14.83 -2.98 -3.76
C SER A 192 16.11 -3.78 -4.00
N LYS A 193 16.06 -5.12 -3.84
CA LYS A 193 17.17 -6.02 -4.20
C LYS A 193 17.39 -6.05 -5.72
N ALA A 194 16.32 -6.23 -6.50
CA ALA A 194 16.41 -6.30 -7.96
C ALA A 194 16.82 -4.97 -8.61
N ALA A 195 16.67 -3.86 -7.90
CA ALA A 195 17.12 -2.53 -8.32
C ALA A 195 18.53 -2.20 -7.79
N ASP A 196 19.26 -3.17 -7.25
CA ASP A 196 20.61 -3.04 -6.66
C ASP A 196 20.70 -1.90 -5.61
N ILE A 197 19.59 -1.58 -4.95
CA ILE A 197 19.54 -0.58 -3.88
C ILE A 197 20.14 -1.18 -2.60
N ILE A 198 19.76 -2.41 -2.26
CA ILE A 198 20.28 -3.12 -1.09
C ILE A 198 21.73 -3.53 -1.35
N GLY A 199 22.63 -3.18 -0.43
CA GLY A 199 24.06 -3.36 -0.56
C GLY A 199 24.81 -2.19 -1.19
N SER A 200 24.09 -1.16 -1.70
CA SER A 200 24.67 -0.01 -2.37
C SER A 200 25.17 1.06 -1.38
N ASP A 201 25.96 2.02 -1.90
CA ASP A 201 26.35 3.20 -1.11
C ASP A 201 25.15 4.10 -0.80
N PHE A 202 24.10 4.05 -1.63
CA PHE A 202 22.84 4.75 -1.34
C PHE A 202 22.15 4.18 -0.10
N GLU A 203 22.09 2.86 0.05
CA GLU A 203 21.59 2.23 1.29
C GLU A 203 22.41 2.68 2.50
N LYS A 204 23.75 2.59 2.42
CA LYS A 204 24.64 3.00 3.51
C LYS A 204 24.38 4.44 3.95
N ALA A 205 24.20 5.35 2.98
CA ALA A 205 23.91 6.76 3.25
C ALA A 205 22.54 6.95 3.96
N ILE A 206 21.51 6.18 3.58
CA ILE A 206 20.20 6.20 4.23
C ILE A 206 20.26 5.58 5.63
N VAL A 207 20.94 4.45 5.78
CA VAL A 207 21.12 3.77 7.07
C VAL A 207 21.86 4.69 8.07
N ALA A 208 22.89 5.43 7.62
CA ALA A 208 23.60 6.38 8.46
C ALA A 208 22.73 7.55 8.97
N GLN A 209 21.64 7.87 8.26
CA GLN A 209 20.67 8.90 8.64
C GLN A 209 19.46 8.30 9.41
N THR A 210 19.35 7.00 9.46
CA THR A 210 18.24 6.30 10.13
C THR A 210 18.62 6.03 11.60
N PRO A 211 17.93 6.59 12.58
CA PRO A 211 18.25 6.38 14.01
C PRO A 211 18.36 4.92 14.43
N PHE A 212 17.55 4.02 13.85
CA PHE A 212 17.66 2.59 14.12
C PHE A 212 18.86 1.91 13.45
N GLY A 213 19.63 2.62 12.61
CA GLY A 213 20.88 2.11 12.02
C GLY A 213 20.68 0.94 11.04
N ARG A 214 19.50 0.76 10.48
CA ARG A 214 19.19 -0.32 9.52
C ARG A 214 18.02 0.04 8.60
N VAL A 215 17.89 -0.72 7.52
CA VAL A 215 16.66 -0.75 6.72
C VAL A 215 15.54 -1.50 7.47
N GLY A 216 14.28 -1.17 7.17
CA GLY A 216 13.13 -1.87 7.71
C GLY A 216 12.80 -3.16 6.93
N GLN A 217 11.91 -3.97 7.50
CA GLN A 217 11.43 -5.20 6.89
C GLN A 217 9.94 -5.08 6.52
N PRO A 218 9.43 -5.84 5.53
CA PRO A 218 8.02 -5.79 5.13
C PRO A 218 7.04 -6.14 6.25
N ASP A 219 7.40 -7.01 7.18
CA ASP A 219 6.57 -7.39 8.33
C ASP A 219 6.39 -6.24 9.32
N GLU A 220 7.40 -5.40 9.53
CA GLU A 220 7.30 -4.21 10.38
C GLU A 220 6.28 -3.19 9.84
N ILE A 221 6.14 -3.09 8.52
CA ILE A 221 5.11 -2.27 7.88
C ILE A 221 3.74 -2.96 7.94
N ALA A 222 3.72 -4.28 7.79
CA ALA A 222 2.51 -5.07 7.83
C ALA A 222 1.82 -5.02 9.20
N ASP A 223 2.57 -5.04 10.30
CA ASP A 223 2.02 -4.91 11.66
C ASP A 223 1.28 -3.57 11.85
N ILE A 224 1.83 -2.48 11.32
CA ILE A 224 1.17 -1.18 11.37
C ILE A 224 -0.08 -1.16 10.48
N ALA A 225 -0.04 -1.81 9.32
CA ALA A 225 -1.22 -1.93 8.45
C ALA A 225 -2.33 -2.75 9.12
N VAL A 226 -2.01 -3.83 9.85
CA VAL A 226 -2.96 -4.58 10.67
C VAL A 226 -3.58 -3.69 11.76
N PHE A 227 -2.77 -2.90 12.47
CA PHE A 227 -3.27 -1.94 13.45
C PHE A 227 -4.26 -0.96 12.79
N LEU A 228 -3.90 -0.36 11.64
CA LEU A 228 -4.75 0.59 10.92
C LEU A 228 -6.04 -0.07 10.36
N ALA A 229 -6.00 -1.35 10.01
CA ALA A 229 -7.16 -2.11 9.57
C ALA A 229 -8.12 -2.46 10.73
N SER A 230 -7.62 -2.53 11.95
CA SER A 230 -8.33 -3.03 13.12
C SER A 230 -9.13 -1.95 13.88
N LYS A 231 -9.91 -2.38 14.88
CA LYS A 231 -10.64 -1.49 15.80
C LYS A 231 -9.70 -0.72 16.74
N GLU A 232 -8.45 -1.13 16.86
CA GLU A 232 -7.47 -0.46 17.73
C GLU A 232 -7.18 0.97 17.26
N SER A 233 -7.28 1.23 15.96
CA SER A 233 -7.11 2.55 15.33
C SER A 233 -8.44 3.31 15.08
N ARG A 234 -9.52 2.97 15.77
CA ARG A 234 -10.87 3.53 15.52
C ARG A 234 -10.99 5.05 15.69
N TRP A 235 -10.02 5.70 16.33
CA TRP A 235 -9.97 7.15 16.49
C TRP A 235 -8.93 7.84 15.60
N LEU A 236 -8.34 7.10 14.63
CA LEU A 236 -7.36 7.62 13.68
C LEU A 236 -7.99 7.71 12.28
N THR A 237 -8.07 8.93 11.76
CA THR A 237 -8.41 9.20 10.35
C THR A 237 -7.77 10.50 9.89
N GLY A 238 -7.32 10.56 8.64
CA GLY A 238 -6.60 11.71 8.09
C GLY A 238 -5.12 11.79 8.49
N GLU A 239 -4.62 10.77 9.17
CA GLU A 239 -3.25 10.75 9.67
C GLU A 239 -2.25 10.23 8.63
N THR A 240 -1.04 10.76 8.70
CA THR A 240 0.14 10.26 7.98
C THR A 240 1.13 9.68 8.99
N LEU A 241 1.18 8.35 9.09
CA LEU A 241 2.06 7.64 10.00
C LEU A 241 3.39 7.35 9.29
N ILE A 242 4.49 7.86 9.81
CA ILE A 242 5.83 7.60 9.30
C ILE A 242 6.41 6.39 10.03
N ALA A 243 6.73 5.34 9.26
CA ALA A 243 7.35 4.09 9.73
C ALA A 243 8.72 3.93 9.06
N SER A 244 9.72 4.64 9.56
CA SER A 244 11.01 4.83 8.87
C SER A 244 12.24 4.57 9.74
N GLY A 245 12.07 3.97 10.93
CA GLY A 245 13.18 3.82 11.88
C GLY A 245 13.74 5.16 12.39
N GLY A 246 12.93 6.25 12.26
CA GLY A 246 13.28 7.60 12.68
C GLY A 246 13.84 8.51 11.57
N LEU A 247 14.05 8.02 10.35
CA LEU A 247 14.42 8.83 9.18
C LEU A 247 13.32 9.87 8.90
N ARG A 248 13.71 11.14 8.70
CA ARG A 248 12.79 12.26 8.45
C ARG A 248 13.34 13.21 7.41
#